data_80b6257fa1ee67e254b15346247a1069
#
_entry.id   80b6257fa1ee67e254b15346247a1069
#
_cell.length_a   1.000
_cell.length_b   1.000
_cell.length_c   1.000
_cell.angle_alpha   90.00
_cell.angle_beta   90.00
_cell.angle_gamma   90.00
#
_symmetry.space_group_name_H-M   'P 1'
#
loop_
_entity.id
_entity.type
_entity.pdbx_description
1 polymer ?
#
loop_
_entity_poly.entity_id
_entity_poly.type
_entity_poly.pdbx_seq_one_letter_code
_entity_poly.pdbx_strand_id
1 'polypeptide(L)'
;FTTMSEKMSPKENFEFLNGYLEEIGPIIRSNNGFIDKYIGDAIMALFPYGPNDAVKAAVEIGLQLAAYNEKRVQLGLPNIKTGTGIHTGPMILGTIGEMERMESTVISDSVNLASRLEGLTKYYGVSLLLTQSTFEKLTSPHNYHHRKLDKVKVKGKEQFVTIVEIFDTDPVNIIHLKENNAIAFSEALV
;
A
#
# COMPACT_ATOMS: atom_id res chain seq x y z
N PHE A 1 3.92 -12.04 5.47
CA PHE A 1 4.21 -11.96 6.90
C PHE A 1 3.82 -13.26 7.63
N THR A 2 2.56 -13.70 7.60
CA THR A 2 2.05 -14.86 8.37
C THR A 2 2.94 -16.10 8.25
N THR A 3 3.35 -16.47 7.03
CA THR A 3 4.22 -17.63 6.79
C THR A 3 5.64 -17.46 7.37
N MET A 4 6.09 -16.24 7.55
CA MET A 4 7.40 -15.94 8.16
C MET A 4 7.29 -15.97 9.69
N SER A 5 6.25 -15.35 10.25
CA SER A 5 6.03 -15.26 11.69
C SER A 5 5.77 -16.63 12.35
N GLU A 6 5.15 -17.57 11.62
CA GLU A 6 4.96 -18.95 12.08
C GLU A 6 6.27 -19.70 12.38
N LYS A 7 7.38 -19.26 11.78
CA LYS A 7 8.71 -19.87 11.93
C LYS A 7 9.60 -19.12 12.93
N MET A 8 9.13 -18.01 13.46
CA MET A 8 9.87 -17.14 14.38
C MET A 8 9.42 -17.36 15.83
N SER A 9 10.33 -17.28 16.76
CA SER A 9 9.98 -17.12 18.17
C SER A 9 9.28 -15.77 18.40
N PRO A 10 8.51 -15.59 19.47
CA PRO A 10 7.86 -14.32 19.79
C PRO A 10 8.82 -13.14 19.83
N LYS A 11 10.05 -13.35 20.34
CA LYS A 11 11.10 -12.31 20.39
C LYS A 11 11.57 -11.93 19.00
N GLU A 12 11.93 -12.90 18.16
CA GLU A 12 12.36 -12.67 16.77
C GLU A 12 11.29 -11.96 15.96
N ASN A 13 10.02 -12.32 16.17
CA ASN A 13 8.90 -11.67 15.49
C ASN A 13 8.78 -10.19 15.90
N PHE A 14 8.97 -9.89 17.17
CA PHE A 14 8.95 -8.51 17.69
C PHE A 14 10.12 -7.68 17.15
N GLU A 15 11.32 -8.23 17.14
CA GLU A 15 12.51 -7.59 16.57
C GLU A 15 12.37 -7.35 15.07
N PHE A 16 11.83 -8.32 14.36
CA PHE A 16 11.54 -8.22 12.93
C PHE A 16 10.54 -7.08 12.62
N LEU A 17 9.39 -7.05 13.34
CA LEU A 17 8.38 -6.01 13.15
C LEU A 17 8.94 -4.62 13.43
N ASN A 18 9.66 -4.44 14.53
CA ASN A 18 10.26 -3.17 14.87
C ASN A 18 11.25 -2.70 13.80
N GLY A 19 12.16 -3.58 13.36
CA GLY A 19 13.11 -3.24 12.29
C GLY A 19 12.43 -2.85 10.97
N TYR A 20 11.35 -3.55 10.60
CA TYR A 20 10.53 -3.20 9.43
C TYR A 20 9.84 -1.84 9.59
N LEU A 21 9.24 -1.58 10.75
CA LEU A 21 8.55 -0.32 11.03
C LEU A 21 9.49 0.87 11.14
N GLU A 22 10.72 0.67 11.63
CA GLU A 22 11.78 1.68 11.67
C GLU A 22 12.22 2.12 10.26
N GLU A 23 12.22 1.21 9.29
CA GLU A 23 12.54 1.55 7.88
C GLU A 23 11.40 2.36 7.21
N ILE A 24 10.14 2.06 7.51
CA ILE A 24 8.98 2.63 6.79
C ILE A 24 8.44 3.90 7.45
N GLY A 25 8.40 3.94 8.78
CA GLY A 25 7.77 5.04 9.51
C GLY A 25 8.32 6.42 9.17
N PRO A 26 9.65 6.62 9.04
CA PRO A 26 10.23 7.90 8.61
C PRO A 26 9.76 8.34 7.23
N ILE A 27 9.58 7.41 6.26
CA ILE A 27 9.16 7.74 4.89
C ILE A 27 7.72 8.26 4.88
N ILE A 28 6.83 7.67 5.67
CA ILE A 28 5.45 8.15 5.80
C ILE A 28 5.47 9.60 6.32
N ARG A 29 6.23 9.88 7.37
CA ARG A 29 6.30 11.22 7.99
C ARG A 29 6.96 12.25 7.08
N SER A 30 8.03 11.90 6.36
CA SER A 30 8.72 12.81 5.43
C SER A 30 7.86 13.20 4.23
N ASN A 31 6.85 12.39 3.91
CA ASN A 31 5.86 12.68 2.87
C ASN A 31 4.52 13.22 3.45
N ASN A 32 4.58 13.99 4.54
CA ASN A 32 3.43 14.63 5.17
C ASN A 32 2.32 13.66 5.66
N GLY A 33 2.62 12.38 5.76
CA GLY A 33 1.72 11.38 6.31
C GLY A 33 1.91 11.19 7.82
N PHE A 34 0.93 10.61 8.45
CA PHE A 34 1.05 10.11 9.83
C PHE A 34 0.46 8.72 9.96
N ILE A 35 1.00 7.96 10.89
CA ILE A 35 0.53 6.60 11.17
C ILE A 35 -0.61 6.72 12.18
N ASP A 36 -1.80 6.23 11.80
CA ASP A 36 -2.95 6.17 12.69
C ASP A 36 -2.80 4.98 13.65
N LYS A 37 -2.54 3.81 13.10
CA LYS A 37 -2.31 2.59 13.90
C LYS A 37 -1.56 1.51 13.14
N TYR A 38 -1.05 0.56 13.91
CA TYR A 38 -0.57 -0.72 13.43
C TYR A 38 -1.65 -1.78 13.60
N ILE A 39 -1.88 -2.60 12.59
CA ILE A 39 -2.86 -3.69 12.57
C ILE A 39 -2.09 -4.98 12.27
N GLY A 40 -1.54 -5.60 13.33
CA GLY A 40 -0.54 -6.67 13.15
C GLY A 40 0.72 -6.14 12.48
N ASP A 41 1.04 -6.67 11.30
CA ASP A 41 2.13 -6.22 10.44
C ASP A 41 1.74 -5.09 9.47
N ALA A 42 0.47 -4.78 9.37
CA ALA A 42 -0.01 -3.72 8.50
C ALA A 42 0.07 -2.33 9.15
N ILE A 43 0.31 -1.32 8.33
CA ILE A 43 0.35 0.09 8.72
C ILE A 43 -0.84 0.81 8.10
N MET A 44 -1.65 1.44 8.94
CA MET A 44 -2.66 2.39 8.49
C MET A 44 -2.08 3.79 8.60
N ALA A 45 -1.85 4.42 7.45
CA ALA A 45 -1.32 5.78 7.36
C ALA A 45 -2.31 6.72 6.67
N LEU A 46 -2.32 7.97 7.09
CA LEU A 46 -3.19 9.01 6.58
C LEU A 46 -2.36 10.16 6.01
N PHE A 47 -2.81 10.69 4.87
CA PHE A 47 -2.14 11.78 4.13
C PHE A 47 -3.13 12.94 3.93
N PRO A 48 -3.13 13.94 4.82
CA PRO A 48 -4.17 14.97 4.84
C PRO A 48 -4.10 15.95 3.67
N TYR A 49 -2.94 16.08 3.01
CA TYR A 49 -2.73 17.06 1.95
C TYR A 49 -3.01 16.51 0.54
N GLY A 50 -3.29 15.22 0.43
CA GLY A 50 -3.76 14.63 -0.83
C GLY A 50 -3.01 13.38 -1.29
N PRO A 51 -3.43 12.82 -2.42
CA PRO A 51 -2.92 11.54 -2.89
C PRO A 51 -1.48 11.58 -3.41
N ASN A 52 -0.95 12.75 -3.81
CA ASN A 52 0.43 12.85 -4.28
C ASN A 52 1.43 12.39 -3.21
N ASP A 53 1.23 12.85 -1.97
CA ASP A 53 2.09 12.48 -0.85
C ASP A 53 1.99 10.98 -0.53
N ALA A 54 0.78 10.43 -0.58
CA ALA A 54 0.55 9.01 -0.35
C ALA A 54 1.22 8.11 -1.40
N VAL A 55 1.08 8.47 -2.68
CA VAL A 55 1.67 7.69 -3.78
C VAL A 55 3.20 7.81 -3.75
N LYS A 56 3.73 9.00 -3.52
CA LYS A 56 5.16 9.22 -3.39
C LYS A 56 5.74 8.40 -2.23
N ALA A 57 5.10 8.44 -1.05
CA ALA A 57 5.51 7.63 0.09
C ALA A 57 5.49 6.14 -0.23
N ALA A 58 4.45 5.64 -0.90
CA ALA A 58 4.34 4.23 -1.26
C ALA A 58 5.45 3.77 -2.22
N VAL A 59 5.81 4.58 -3.21
CA VAL A 59 6.94 4.29 -4.11
C VAL A 59 8.26 4.30 -3.34
N GLU A 60 8.51 5.32 -2.52
CA GLU A 60 9.72 5.39 -1.69
C GLU A 60 9.84 4.21 -0.71
N ILE A 61 8.73 3.78 -0.11
CA ILE A 61 8.67 2.57 0.73
C ILE A 61 9.08 1.33 -0.06
N GLY A 62 8.55 1.15 -1.27
CA GLY A 62 8.89 0.01 -2.11
C GLY A 62 10.38 -0.02 -2.47
N LEU A 63 10.97 1.13 -2.82
CA LEU A 63 12.40 1.25 -3.10
C LEU A 63 13.26 1.00 -1.84
N GLN A 64 12.86 1.53 -0.69
CA GLN A 64 13.54 1.28 0.58
C GLN A 64 13.50 -0.21 0.96
N LEU A 65 12.37 -0.88 0.76
CA LEU A 65 12.23 -2.31 1.01
C LEU A 65 13.08 -3.16 0.06
N ALA A 66 13.25 -2.74 -1.19
CA ALA A 66 14.15 -3.41 -2.11
C ALA A 66 15.60 -3.37 -1.58
N ALA A 67 16.08 -2.19 -1.16
CA ALA A 67 17.42 -2.03 -0.56
C ALA A 67 17.55 -2.77 0.78
N TYR A 68 16.50 -2.78 1.59
CA TYR A 68 16.47 -3.54 2.85
C TYR A 68 16.53 -5.05 2.60
N ASN A 69 15.84 -5.54 1.58
CA ASN A 69 15.85 -6.94 1.17
C ASN A 69 17.23 -7.40 0.69
N GLU A 70 18.00 -6.54 0.01
CA GLU A 70 19.39 -6.87 -0.37
C GLU A 70 20.25 -7.18 0.85
N LYS A 71 20.14 -6.36 1.91
CA LYS A 71 20.83 -6.60 3.18
C LYS A 71 20.36 -7.90 3.84
N ARG A 72 19.06 -8.18 3.80
CA ARG A 72 18.47 -9.41 4.35
C ARG A 72 19.00 -10.66 3.67
N VAL A 73 19.07 -10.64 2.32
CA VAL A 73 19.63 -11.76 1.54
C VAL A 73 21.10 -12.03 1.91
N GLN A 74 21.89 -10.98 2.09
CA GLN A 74 23.29 -11.13 2.55
C GLN A 74 23.40 -11.79 3.92
N LEU A 75 22.38 -11.63 4.77
CA LEU A 75 22.28 -12.27 6.09
C LEU A 75 21.59 -13.65 6.04
N GLY A 76 21.25 -14.16 4.86
CA GLY A 76 20.52 -15.43 4.71
C GLY A 76 19.06 -15.37 5.14
N LEU A 77 18.49 -14.16 5.26
CA LEU A 77 17.11 -13.93 5.68
C LEU A 77 16.17 -13.83 4.47
N PRO A 78 14.92 -14.27 4.58
CA PRO A 78 13.96 -14.19 3.48
C PRO A 78 13.55 -12.75 3.17
N ASN A 79 13.23 -12.49 1.89
CA ASN A 79 12.73 -11.21 1.43
C ASN A 79 11.36 -10.88 2.02
N ILE A 80 11.16 -9.61 2.33
CA ILE A 80 9.86 -9.05 2.71
C ILE A 80 9.15 -8.59 1.44
N LYS A 81 7.88 -8.96 1.33
CA LYS A 81 6.97 -8.44 0.30
C LYS A 81 5.81 -7.73 0.98
N THR A 82 5.48 -6.54 0.49
CA THR A 82 4.37 -5.74 0.99
C THR A 82 3.41 -5.42 -0.14
N GLY A 83 2.13 -5.29 0.20
CA GLY A 83 1.12 -4.71 -0.67
C GLY A 83 0.70 -3.35 -0.11
N THR A 84 0.45 -2.39 -0.98
CA THR A 84 -0.06 -1.08 -0.59
C THR A 84 -1.35 -0.77 -1.33
N GLY A 85 -2.40 -0.42 -0.59
CA GLY A 85 -3.68 0.03 -1.13
C GLY A 85 -3.92 1.49 -0.80
N ILE A 86 -4.17 2.34 -1.80
CA ILE A 86 -4.43 3.77 -1.60
C ILE A 86 -5.82 4.14 -2.12
N HIS A 87 -6.58 4.83 -1.28
CA HIS A 87 -7.85 5.42 -1.67
C HIS A 87 -8.01 6.82 -1.07
N THR A 88 -8.60 7.74 -1.83
CA THR A 88 -8.91 9.10 -1.40
C THR A 88 -10.42 9.28 -1.26
N GLY A 89 -10.85 9.61 -0.08
CA GLY A 89 -12.27 9.86 0.20
C GLY A 89 -12.48 10.59 1.52
N PRO A 90 -13.73 10.98 1.83
CA PRO A 90 -14.05 11.64 3.08
C PRO A 90 -13.79 10.69 4.26
N MET A 91 -13.27 11.24 5.34
CA MET A 91 -13.05 10.52 6.59
C MET A 91 -13.27 11.47 7.78
N ILE A 92 -13.64 10.88 8.91
CA ILE A 92 -13.77 11.58 10.18
C ILE A 92 -12.73 10.98 11.13
N LEU A 93 -11.85 11.85 11.63
CA LEU A 93 -10.94 11.53 12.73
C LEU A 93 -11.65 11.92 14.02
N GLY A 94 -11.79 11.00 14.94
CA GLY A 94 -12.48 11.22 16.20
C GLY A 94 -12.03 10.26 17.28
N THR A 95 -12.53 10.48 18.49
CA THR A 95 -12.29 9.59 19.63
C THR A 95 -13.51 8.72 19.84
N ILE A 96 -13.31 7.41 19.92
CA ILE A 96 -14.34 6.41 20.23
C ILE A 96 -13.95 5.73 21.52
N GLY A 97 -14.96 5.46 22.34
CA GLY A 97 -14.74 4.69 23.55
C GLY A 97 -15.74 5.07 24.64
N GLU A 98 -15.49 4.53 25.80
CA GLU A 98 -16.22 4.84 27.02
C GLU A 98 -15.28 5.49 28.04
N MET A 99 -15.80 5.90 29.21
CA MET A 99 -15.06 6.75 30.16
C MET A 99 -13.71 6.19 30.62
N GLU A 100 -13.54 4.86 30.62
CA GLU A 100 -12.30 4.22 31.06
C GLU A 100 -11.34 3.88 29.90
N ARG A 101 -11.85 3.87 28.66
CA ARG A 101 -11.04 3.55 27.47
C ARG A 101 -11.48 4.33 26.25
N MET A 102 -10.67 5.28 25.84
CA MET A 102 -10.84 6.07 24.62
C MET A 102 -9.72 5.79 23.62
N GLU A 103 -10.05 5.60 22.35
CA GLU A 103 -9.10 5.47 21.25
C GLU A 103 -9.40 6.51 20.18
N SER A 104 -8.37 7.23 19.73
CA SER A 104 -8.46 8.03 18.51
C SER A 104 -8.49 7.07 17.32
N THR A 105 -9.47 7.25 16.43
CA THR A 105 -9.61 6.40 15.25
C THR A 105 -10.25 7.15 14.10
N VAL A 106 -10.06 6.60 12.92
CA VAL A 106 -10.72 7.07 11.70
C VAL A 106 -11.88 6.17 11.36
N ILE A 107 -13.05 6.76 11.20
CA ILE A 107 -14.23 6.08 10.66
C ILE A 107 -14.44 6.53 9.25
N SER A 108 -14.36 5.59 8.30
CA SER A 108 -14.63 5.88 6.90
C SER A 108 -14.74 4.60 6.07
N ASP A 109 -15.68 4.60 5.11
CA ASP A 109 -15.70 3.62 4.03
C ASP A 109 -14.42 3.69 3.17
N SER A 110 -13.74 4.83 3.16
CA SER A 110 -12.48 5.02 2.44
C SER A 110 -11.37 4.15 2.99
N VAL A 111 -11.29 4.00 4.32
CA VAL A 111 -10.33 3.11 4.99
C VAL A 111 -10.60 1.64 4.60
N ASN A 112 -11.86 1.23 4.62
CA ASN A 112 -12.25 -0.11 4.23
C ASN A 112 -11.89 -0.41 2.76
N LEU A 113 -12.02 0.58 1.88
CA LEU A 113 -11.67 0.42 0.48
C LEU A 113 -10.15 0.33 0.28
N ALA A 114 -9.37 1.17 0.97
CA ALA A 114 -7.91 1.10 0.94
C ALA A 114 -7.40 -0.26 1.43
N SER A 115 -7.92 -0.78 2.54
CA SER A 115 -7.57 -2.11 3.06
C SER A 115 -7.90 -3.24 2.07
N ARG A 116 -9.01 -3.12 1.32
CA ARG A 116 -9.36 -4.11 0.29
C ARG A 116 -8.44 -4.05 -0.91
N LEU A 117 -8.02 -2.84 -1.32
CA LEU A 117 -7.01 -2.68 -2.37
C LEU A 117 -5.68 -3.31 -1.95
N GLU A 118 -5.28 -3.13 -0.69
CA GLU A 118 -4.09 -3.80 -0.15
C GLU A 118 -4.22 -5.32 -0.32
N GLY A 119 -5.32 -5.93 0.14
CA GLY A 119 -5.55 -7.36 -0.03
C GLY A 119 -5.56 -7.84 -1.49
N LEU A 120 -6.03 -7.01 -2.43
CA LEU A 120 -6.02 -7.31 -3.86
C LEU A 120 -4.60 -7.31 -4.46
N THR A 121 -3.63 -6.62 -3.86
CA THR A 121 -2.24 -6.64 -4.34
C THR A 121 -1.69 -8.06 -4.39
N LYS A 122 -2.01 -8.87 -3.38
CA LYS A 122 -1.62 -10.29 -3.33
C LYS A 122 -2.30 -11.12 -4.43
N TYR A 123 -3.57 -10.86 -4.71
CA TYR A 123 -4.34 -11.57 -5.74
C TYR A 123 -3.78 -11.30 -7.14
N TYR A 124 -3.48 -10.03 -7.44
CA TYR A 124 -2.95 -9.62 -8.74
C TYR A 124 -1.42 -9.77 -8.86
N GLY A 125 -0.71 -10.06 -7.76
CA GLY A 125 0.74 -10.18 -7.75
C GLY A 125 1.45 -8.84 -7.98
N VAL A 126 0.88 -7.73 -7.49
CA VAL A 126 1.38 -6.36 -7.64
C VAL A 126 1.69 -5.73 -6.28
N SER A 127 2.47 -4.66 -6.24
CA SER A 127 2.91 -4.04 -4.98
C SER A 127 2.06 -2.84 -4.56
N LEU A 128 1.51 -2.08 -5.52
CA LEU A 128 0.81 -0.83 -5.24
C LEU A 128 -0.45 -0.70 -6.09
N LEU A 129 -1.59 -0.60 -5.43
CA LEU A 129 -2.89 -0.39 -6.03
C LEU A 129 -3.56 0.88 -5.51
N LEU A 130 -4.20 1.60 -6.40
CA LEU A 130 -5.07 2.71 -6.04
C LEU A 130 -6.37 2.67 -6.86
N THR A 131 -7.40 3.35 -6.37
CA THR A 131 -8.61 3.53 -7.17
C THR A 131 -8.37 4.51 -8.30
N GLN A 132 -9.06 4.36 -9.42
CA GLN A 132 -9.05 5.30 -10.54
C GLN A 132 -9.37 6.73 -10.07
N SER A 133 -10.35 6.88 -9.16
CA SER A 133 -10.72 8.18 -8.61
C SER A 133 -9.63 8.84 -7.75
N THR A 134 -8.72 8.05 -7.18
CA THR A 134 -7.52 8.56 -6.50
C THR A 134 -6.45 8.94 -7.52
N PHE A 135 -6.23 8.10 -8.53
CA PHE A 135 -5.28 8.34 -9.61
C PHE A 135 -5.57 9.64 -10.36
N GLU A 136 -6.84 9.91 -10.67
CA GLU A 136 -7.29 11.13 -11.36
C GLU A 136 -7.07 12.42 -10.54
N LYS A 137 -6.83 12.32 -9.25
CA LYS A 137 -6.50 13.46 -8.38
C LYS A 137 -5.00 13.72 -8.26
N LEU A 138 -4.16 12.90 -8.88
CA LEU A 138 -2.72 13.15 -8.91
C LEU A 138 -2.41 14.36 -9.80
N THR A 139 -1.53 15.22 -9.34
CA THR A 139 -1.12 16.43 -10.09
C THR A 139 -0.34 16.06 -11.35
N SER A 140 0.50 15.03 -11.28
CA SER A 140 1.37 14.60 -12.37
C SER A 140 1.41 13.08 -12.49
N PRO A 141 0.28 12.44 -12.88
CA PRO A 141 0.18 10.98 -12.95
C PRO A 141 1.16 10.36 -13.95
N HIS A 142 1.56 11.11 -14.99
CA HIS A 142 2.51 10.68 -16.00
C HIS A 142 3.95 10.51 -15.47
N ASN A 143 4.24 10.98 -14.26
CA ASN A 143 5.53 10.74 -13.61
C ASN A 143 5.67 9.32 -13.07
N TYR A 144 4.60 8.54 -13.10
CA TYR A 144 4.58 7.19 -12.58
C TYR A 144 4.30 6.18 -13.70
N HIS A 145 4.99 5.07 -13.69
CA HIS A 145 4.65 3.91 -14.49
C HIS A 145 3.36 3.29 -13.97
N HIS A 146 2.31 3.33 -14.77
CA HIS A 146 0.98 2.90 -14.31
C HIS A 146 0.18 2.22 -15.39
N ARG A 147 -0.84 1.44 -14.98
CA ARG A 147 -1.85 0.88 -15.88
C ARG A 147 -3.17 0.66 -15.16
N LYS A 148 -4.27 0.73 -15.89
CA LYS A 148 -5.54 0.19 -15.39
C LYS A 148 -5.40 -1.32 -15.28
N LEU A 149 -5.74 -1.89 -14.13
CA LEU A 149 -5.55 -3.31 -13.87
C LEU A 149 -6.83 -4.11 -14.00
N ASP A 150 -7.95 -3.61 -13.47
CA ASP A 150 -9.23 -4.29 -13.49
C ASP A 150 -10.38 -3.37 -13.04
N LYS A 151 -11.62 -3.88 -13.20
CA LYS A 151 -12.84 -3.36 -12.56
C LYS A 151 -13.35 -4.38 -11.56
N VAL A 152 -13.24 -4.09 -10.28
CA VAL A 152 -13.58 -5.02 -9.21
C VAL A 152 -14.85 -4.62 -8.48
N LYS A 153 -15.71 -5.59 -8.17
CA LYS A 153 -16.81 -5.37 -7.24
C LYS A 153 -16.30 -5.54 -5.81
N VAL A 154 -16.24 -4.44 -5.11
CA VAL A 154 -15.75 -4.45 -3.72
C VAL A 154 -16.91 -4.79 -2.79
N LYS A 155 -16.73 -5.79 -1.92
CA LYS A 155 -17.78 -6.23 -0.96
C LYS A 155 -18.34 -5.04 -0.19
N GLY A 156 -19.66 -4.87 -0.20
CA GLY A 156 -20.38 -3.75 0.43
C GLY A 156 -20.52 -2.49 -0.43
N LYS A 157 -20.05 -2.51 -1.68
CA LYS A 157 -20.39 -1.48 -2.68
C LYS A 157 -21.17 -2.12 -3.83
N GLU A 158 -22.24 -1.47 -4.27
CA GLU A 158 -23.02 -1.91 -5.44
C GLU A 158 -22.28 -1.64 -6.75
N GLN A 159 -21.46 -0.60 -6.78
CA GLN A 159 -20.73 -0.15 -7.95
C GLN A 159 -19.36 -0.80 -8.07
N PHE A 160 -18.95 -1.06 -9.31
CA PHE A 160 -17.60 -1.47 -9.62
C PHE A 160 -16.61 -0.32 -9.38
N VAL A 161 -15.43 -0.68 -8.90
CA VAL A 161 -14.31 0.24 -8.70
C VAL A 161 -13.21 -0.14 -9.69
N THR A 162 -12.83 0.79 -10.56
CA THR A 162 -11.65 0.61 -11.40
C THR A 162 -10.41 0.79 -10.56
N ILE A 163 -9.49 -0.16 -10.66
CA ILE A 163 -8.20 -0.15 -9.95
C ILE A 163 -7.06 0.10 -10.92
N VAL A 164 -6.07 0.86 -10.44
CA VAL A 164 -4.85 1.24 -11.15
C VAL A 164 -3.66 0.70 -10.39
N GLU A 165 -2.76 0.07 -11.09
CA GLU A 165 -1.44 -0.31 -10.59
C GLU A 165 -0.44 0.81 -10.86
N ILE A 166 0.43 1.11 -9.87
CA ILE A 166 1.68 1.84 -10.05
C ILE A 166 2.81 0.84 -9.85
N PHE A 167 3.76 0.78 -10.81
CA PHE A 167 4.78 -0.26 -10.85
C PHE A 167 6.22 0.27 -10.96
N ASP A 168 6.45 1.49 -10.45
CA ASP A 168 7.78 2.12 -10.37
C ASP A 168 8.80 1.34 -9.54
N THR A 169 8.31 0.47 -8.67
CA THR A 169 9.14 -0.36 -7.79
C THR A 169 9.44 -1.74 -8.38
N ASP A 170 8.95 -2.03 -9.56
CA ASP A 170 9.22 -3.28 -10.24
C ASP A 170 10.65 -3.31 -10.81
N PRO A 171 11.24 -4.48 -11.02
CA PRO A 171 12.47 -4.61 -11.79
C PRO A 171 12.34 -4.00 -13.18
N VAL A 172 13.41 -3.36 -13.68
CA VAL A 172 13.41 -2.62 -14.96
C VAL A 172 12.90 -3.46 -16.14
N ASN A 173 13.25 -4.75 -16.19
CA ASN A 173 12.76 -5.66 -17.22
C ASN A 173 11.25 -5.90 -17.15
N ILE A 174 10.67 -5.87 -15.97
CA ILE A 174 9.22 -6.00 -15.74
C ILE A 174 8.50 -4.70 -16.11
N ILE A 175 9.07 -3.54 -15.76
CA ILE A 175 8.56 -2.24 -16.18
C ILE A 175 8.44 -2.20 -17.71
N HIS A 176 9.51 -2.49 -18.44
CA HIS A 176 9.49 -2.52 -19.91
C HIS A 176 8.47 -3.53 -20.48
N LEU A 177 8.32 -4.70 -19.87
CA LEU A 177 7.31 -5.67 -20.29
C LEU A 177 5.89 -5.14 -20.11
N LYS A 178 5.60 -4.49 -18.98
CA LYS A 178 4.29 -3.89 -18.70
C LYS A 178 3.98 -2.74 -19.65
N GLU A 179 4.95 -1.88 -19.94
CA GLU A 179 4.81 -0.77 -20.90
C GLU A 179 4.54 -1.26 -22.32
N ASN A 180 5.35 -2.21 -22.80
CA ASN A 180 5.20 -2.77 -24.15
C ASN A 180 3.86 -3.47 -24.38
N ASN A 181 3.25 -3.99 -23.33
CA ASN A 181 1.96 -4.67 -23.40
C ASN A 181 0.78 -3.80 -22.94
N ALA A 182 1.00 -2.53 -22.59
CA ALA A 182 -0.03 -1.68 -21.97
C ALA A 182 -1.29 -1.52 -22.83
N ILE A 183 -1.13 -1.37 -24.16
CA ILE A 183 -2.25 -1.19 -25.11
C ILE A 183 -3.07 -2.50 -25.18
N ALA A 184 -2.43 -3.62 -25.50
CA ALA A 184 -3.11 -4.92 -25.60
C ALA A 184 -3.79 -5.32 -24.29
N PHE A 185 -3.14 -5.03 -23.15
CA PHE A 185 -3.71 -5.28 -21.84
C PHE A 185 -4.96 -4.42 -21.58
N SER A 186 -4.91 -3.13 -21.96
CA SER A 186 -6.05 -2.21 -21.79
C SER A 186 -7.26 -2.61 -22.67
N GLU A 187 -7.00 -3.11 -23.89
CA GLU A 187 -8.05 -3.60 -24.79
C GLU A 187 -8.73 -4.89 -24.26
N ALA A 188 -8.00 -5.73 -23.56
CA ALA A 188 -8.52 -6.95 -22.94
C ALA A 188 -9.39 -6.71 -21.69
N LEU A 189 -9.39 -5.50 -21.13
CA LEU A 189 -10.19 -5.11 -19.96
C LEU A 189 -11.60 -4.57 -20.30
N VAL A 190 -12.00 -4.58 -21.57
CA VAL A 190 -13.28 -4.02 -22.05
C VAL A 190 -14.41 -5.04 -21.96
#